data_719be94250aaa4aca15b92dfb42d8a69
#
_entry.id   719be94250aaa4aca15b92dfb42d8a69
#
_cell.length_a   1.000
_cell.length_b   1.000
_cell.length_c   1.000
_cell.angle_alpha   90.00
_cell.angle_beta   90.00
_cell.angle_gamma   90.00
#
_symmetry.space_group_name_H-M   'P 1'
#
loop_
_entity.id
_entity.type
_entity.pdbx_description
1 polymer ?
#
loop_
_entity_poly.entity_id
_entity_poly.type
_entity_poly.pdbx_seq_one_letter_code
_entity_poly.pdbx_strand_id
1 'polypeptide(L)'
;MEIKLKEVVHNSTDGLYALHFDDMDLNIALGNVTLYNAELRPDSAVYQKMIATKDAPNNRYHIKLKKLKVRRFNLMDALTNKKLDIKSITFEDTQIHLMNEYHAFNDTVRTTPKKSLYESVKDLFTSVNVTDIIVDNVKFKYSKYADGKETGIDLDKATIKVHDVLLDETSHQDSSRLFYTKMVDVFIPGFEYDLPDGYYKAKFKSLRINTRDQNVLMTDVVYEPRMSKSSFYKQKKQNVTMAILKFDTLRAEHLDFRQLIDNKNTIASVVQLKNGTVDLFADKRYPKYPINKIGYSPHQKLLRMKSLLRLDTVLVDDVTVTYHEMSGKYFREGSISFNHVNGNILNVTNDSVYLKKNKYMRADLAAKVMNAGLLHAKLGFDMLSDNGTHTYSGTLGAMQAPAFNRILRPLLNVEIASGNIKKVAFNMQGTDHRNWGDFRFDYDDLKINLLNKKNEDGEQSSKKVVSFLVNELLINDSNPDKKGVYTVAKVNYRRVPEHTFFKTMWQSLLDGIKQCAGISKEREAKLMGVAETGKNIVEKGKDIVEGAKEVGKKAGNFIKGIFKKKEDDSDSTPQIDDKKKDTPKKDSDE
;
A
#
# COMPACT_ATOMS: atom_id res chain seq x y z
N MET A 1 39.95 37.25 3.89
CA MET A 1 38.98 36.38 3.14
C MET A 1 38.02 35.70 4.09
N GLU A 2 38.48 35.14 5.18
CA GLU A 2 37.65 34.46 6.21
C GLU A 2 36.51 35.36 6.72
N ILE A 3 36.81 36.59 7.17
CA ILE A 3 35.80 37.55 7.66
C ILE A 3 34.74 37.81 6.58
N LYS A 4 35.16 38.03 5.33
CA LYS A 4 34.22 38.27 4.22
C LYS A 4 33.30 37.07 3.95
N LEU A 5 33.79 35.84 4.08
CA LEU A 5 32.98 34.64 3.87
C LEU A 5 31.89 34.52 4.95
N LYS A 6 32.25 34.76 6.22
CA LYS A 6 31.32 34.78 7.35
C LYS A 6 30.26 35.90 7.22
N GLU A 7 30.69 37.09 6.78
CA GLU A 7 29.79 38.22 6.52
C GLU A 7 28.82 37.94 5.37
N VAL A 8 29.27 37.31 4.28
CA VAL A 8 28.40 36.94 3.15
C VAL A 8 27.31 35.99 3.61
N VAL A 9 27.65 34.95 4.36
CA VAL A 9 26.65 33.99 4.91
C VAL A 9 25.67 34.72 5.81
N HIS A 10 26.16 35.54 6.74
CA HIS A 10 25.31 36.28 7.67
C HIS A 10 24.34 37.23 6.93
N ASN A 11 24.85 38.02 5.98
CA ASN A 11 24.04 39.01 5.28
C ASN A 11 23.05 38.37 4.28
N SER A 12 23.44 37.26 3.63
CA SER A 12 22.55 36.55 2.68
C SER A 12 21.44 35.78 3.34
N THR A 13 21.47 35.63 4.67
CA THR A 13 20.48 34.89 5.45
C THR A 13 19.75 35.76 6.47
N ASP A 14 19.83 37.09 6.33
CA ASP A 14 19.26 38.06 7.27
C ASP A 14 19.70 37.80 8.73
N GLY A 15 20.94 37.30 8.91
CA GLY A 15 21.53 36.95 10.18
C GLY A 15 21.07 35.62 10.78
N LEU A 16 20.16 34.88 10.11
CA LEU A 16 19.64 33.61 10.62
C LEU A 16 20.73 32.55 10.79
N TYR A 17 21.78 32.56 9.96
CA TYR A 17 22.86 31.59 10.02
C TYR A 17 24.22 32.22 10.28
N ALA A 18 24.99 31.55 11.14
CA ALA A 18 26.39 31.84 11.37
C ALA A 18 27.28 30.71 10.84
N LEU A 19 28.33 31.07 10.09
CA LEU A 19 29.35 30.14 9.61
C LEU A 19 30.55 30.16 10.54
N HIS A 20 30.91 28.97 11.06
CA HIS A 20 32.13 28.75 11.84
C HIS A 20 33.01 27.73 11.12
N PHE A 21 34.32 27.83 11.25
CA PHE A 21 35.29 26.81 10.83
C PHE A 21 36.59 27.00 11.59
N ASP A 22 37.37 25.94 11.76
CA ASP A 22 38.60 25.95 12.55
C ASP A 22 39.77 26.50 11.76
N ASP A 23 39.87 26.15 10.48
CA ASP A 23 40.99 26.53 9.62
C ASP A 23 40.57 26.62 8.14
N MET A 24 41.33 27.40 7.38
CA MET A 24 41.12 27.58 5.94
C MET A 24 42.48 27.53 5.19
N ASP A 25 42.65 26.50 4.39
CA ASP A 25 43.76 26.41 3.44
C ASP A 25 43.33 26.97 2.09
N LEU A 26 44.05 27.95 1.58
CA LEU A 26 43.77 28.65 0.33
C LEU A 26 44.98 28.64 -0.57
N ASN A 27 44.86 27.98 -1.75
CA ASN A 27 45.83 28.05 -2.83
C ASN A 27 45.23 28.80 -4.04
N ILE A 28 45.48 30.09 -4.13
CA ILE A 28 44.95 30.95 -5.20
C ILE A 28 45.45 30.54 -6.58
N ALA A 29 46.74 30.15 -6.69
CA ALA A 29 47.33 29.81 -7.98
C ALA A 29 46.70 28.52 -8.60
N LEU A 30 46.28 27.59 -7.77
CA LEU A 30 45.59 26.40 -8.20
C LEU A 30 44.04 26.51 -8.15
N GLY A 31 43.53 27.65 -7.68
CA GLY A 31 42.09 27.82 -7.47
C GLY A 31 41.50 26.81 -6.49
N ASN A 32 42.18 26.58 -5.36
CA ASN A 32 41.73 25.61 -4.37
C ASN A 32 41.46 26.24 -3.02
N VAL A 33 40.35 25.88 -2.39
CA VAL A 33 40.03 26.20 -0.98
C VAL A 33 39.66 24.94 -0.24
N THR A 34 40.14 24.83 1.00
CA THR A 34 39.66 23.78 1.94
C THR A 34 39.31 24.48 3.25
N LEU A 35 38.07 24.24 3.73
CA LEU A 35 37.66 24.58 5.09
C LEU A 35 37.64 23.32 5.94
N TYR A 36 38.12 23.42 7.18
CA TYR A 36 38.17 22.34 8.14
C TYR A 36 37.15 22.58 9.24
N ASN A 37 36.43 21.50 9.61
CA ASN A 37 35.42 21.49 10.69
C ASN A 37 34.43 22.65 10.55
N ALA A 38 33.86 22.80 9.36
CA ALA A 38 32.92 23.88 9.10
C ALA A 38 31.53 23.53 9.67
N GLU A 39 30.92 24.55 10.26
CA GLU A 39 29.60 24.47 10.88
C GLU A 39 28.75 25.68 10.45
N LEU A 40 27.59 25.39 9.83
CA LEU A 40 26.53 26.36 9.57
C LEU A 40 25.44 26.16 10.63
N ARG A 41 25.32 27.10 11.55
CA ARG A 41 24.41 27.01 12.69
C ARG A 41 23.35 28.11 12.65
N PRO A 42 22.07 27.77 12.87
CA PRO A 42 21.04 28.78 13.00
C PRO A 42 21.18 29.54 14.31
N ASP A 43 20.99 30.86 14.26
CA ASP A 43 20.95 31.71 15.44
C ASP A 43 19.55 31.68 16.06
N SER A 44 19.46 31.16 17.29
CA SER A 44 18.19 31.01 17.98
C SER A 44 17.54 32.35 18.35
N ALA A 45 18.34 33.38 18.66
CA ALA A 45 17.81 34.68 19.03
C ALA A 45 17.22 35.41 17.79
N VAL A 46 17.94 35.34 16.66
CA VAL A 46 17.45 35.87 15.37
C VAL A 46 16.18 35.13 14.94
N TYR A 47 16.15 33.79 15.09
CA TYR A 47 14.97 33.02 14.75
C TYR A 47 13.75 33.40 15.60
N GLN A 48 13.90 33.56 16.91
CA GLN A 48 12.80 34.01 17.77
C GLN A 48 12.29 35.40 17.40
N LYS A 49 13.19 36.31 17.01
CA LYS A 49 12.83 37.63 16.49
C LYS A 49 12.02 37.49 15.18
N MET A 50 12.44 36.61 14.26
CA MET A 50 11.72 36.34 13.02
C MET A 50 10.34 35.72 13.26
N ILE A 51 10.18 34.89 14.31
CA ILE A 51 8.84 34.40 14.70
C ILE A 51 7.95 35.56 15.15
N ALA A 52 8.47 36.47 15.97
CA ALA A 52 7.72 37.62 16.46
C ALA A 52 7.31 38.57 15.33
N THR A 53 8.14 38.73 14.29
CA THR A 53 7.85 39.54 13.09
C THR A 53 7.09 38.76 12.01
N LYS A 54 6.77 37.48 12.21
CA LYS A 54 6.10 36.58 11.26
C LYS A 54 6.88 36.34 9.95
N ASP A 55 8.21 36.38 10.02
CA ASP A 55 9.12 36.15 8.90
C ASP A 55 9.92 34.85 9.03
N ALA A 56 9.77 34.11 10.15
CA ALA A 56 10.52 32.90 10.40
C ALA A 56 10.18 31.79 9.37
N PRO A 57 11.19 31.11 8.78
CA PRO A 57 10.96 29.97 7.94
C PRO A 57 10.51 28.76 8.77
N ASN A 58 9.68 27.89 8.17
CA ASN A 58 9.30 26.61 8.82
C ASN A 58 10.49 25.66 8.97
N ASN A 59 11.51 25.77 8.13
CA ASN A 59 12.67 24.90 8.10
C ASN A 59 13.94 25.62 8.51
N ARG A 60 14.69 25.01 9.41
CA ARG A 60 16.04 25.45 9.81
C ARG A 60 17.02 24.31 9.59
N TYR A 61 18.23 24.65 9.18
CA TYR A 61 19.29 23.68 8.90
C TYR A 61 20.45 23.90 9.87
N HIS A 62 20.95 22.83 10.47
CA HIS A 62 22.22 22.81 11.17
C HIS A 62 23.12 21.84 10.43
N ILE A 63 24.20 22.35 9.84
CA ILE A 63 25.09 21.57 8.98
C ILE A 63 26.48 21.59 9.60
N LYS A 64 27.06 20.40 9.83
CA LYS A 64 28.44 20.21 10.23
C LYS A 64 29.14 19.35 9.21
N LEU A 65 30.38 19.66 8.91
CA LEU A 65 31.19 18.87 7.99
C LEU A 65 32.67 18.92 8.39
N LYS A 66 33.36 17.81 8.18
CA LYS A 66 34.77 17.70 8.51
C LYS A 66 35.64 18.49 7.55
N LYS A 67 35.32 18.43 6.25
CA LYS A 67 36.04 19.19 5.23
C LYS A 67 35.09 19.64 4.12
N LEU A 68 35.22 20.89 3.72
CA LEU A 68 34.69 21.44 2.48
C LEU A 68 35.84 21.72 1.54
N LYS A 69 35.90 21.07 0.40
CA LYS A 69 36.93 21.23 -0.60
C LYS A 69 36.34 21.85 -1.86
N VAL A 70 36.81 23.02 -2.26
CA VAL A 70 36.54 23.63 -3.56
C VAL A 70 37.81 23.50 -4.40
N ARG A 71 37.70 22.98 -5.62
CA ARG A 71 38.83 22.67 -6.49
C ARG A 71 38.69 23.34 -7.85
N ARG A 72 39.79 23.92 -8.29
CA ARG A 72 39.94 24.56 -9.62
C ARG A 72 38.85 25.60 -9.88
N PHE A 73 38.69 26.57 -8.97
CA PHE A 73 37.85 27.73 -9.24
C PHE A 73 38.68 28.78 -10.00
N ASN A 74 38.05 29.42 -11.01
CA ASN A 74 38.70 30.43 -11.82
C ASN A 74 38.51 31.83 -11.18
N LEU A 75 39.47 32.21 -10.31
CA LEU A 75 39.39 33.49 -9.60
C LEU A 75 39.47 34.70 -10.54
N MET A 76 40.30 34.64 -11.58
CA MET A 76 40.45 35.77 -12.51
C MET A 76 39.16 36.06 -13.26
N ASP A 77 38.51 35.01 -13.78
CA ASP A 77 37.24 35.14 -14.49
C ASP A 77 36.10 35.61 -13.56
N ALA A 78 36.13 35.11 -12.32
CA ALA A 78 35.19 35.55 -11.29
C ALA A 78 35.31 37.06 -10.98
N LEU A 79 36.52 37.60 -10.94
CA LEU A 79 36.78 39.01 -10.65
C LEU A 79 36.58 39.92 -11.86
N THR A 80 36.95 39.48 -13.07
CA THR A 80 36.94 40.32 -14.28
C THR A 80 35.60 40.23 -15.02
N ASN A 81 35.05 39.03 -15.18
CA ASN A 81 33.85 38.75 -15.98
C ASN A 81 32.63 38.42 -15.13
N LYS A 82 32.76 38.39 -13.81
CA LYS A 82 31.72 37.91 -12.87
C LYS A 82 31.22 36.51 -13.21
N LYS A 83 32.09 35.63 -13.76
CA LYS A 83 31.80 34.23 -14.06
C LYS A 83 32.59 33.34 -13.12
N LEU A 84 31.87 32.51 -12.34
CA LEU A 84 32.49 31.61 -11.39
C LEU A 84 32.40 30.17 -11.91
N ASP A 85 33.52 29.65 -12.43
CA ASP A 85 33.65 28.26 -12.83
C ASP A 85 34.39 27.47 -11.76
N ILE A 86 33.80 26.39 -11.30
CA ILE A 86 34.33 25.46 -10.27
C ILE A 86 34.33 24.04 -10.81
N LYS A 87 35.46 23.34 -10.75
CA LYS A 87 35.52 21.94 -11.19
C LYS A 87 34.82 21.01 -10.20
N SER A 88 35.09 21.16 -8.90
CA SER A 88 34.40 20.34 -7.91
C SER A 88 34.26 21.01 -6.55
N ILE A 89 33.15 20.71 -5.89
CA ILE A 89 32.89 20.99 -4.48
C ILE A 89 32.65 19.65 -3.79
N THR A 90 33.45 19.34 -2.75
CA THR A 90 33.30 18.09 -1.99
C THR A 90 33.05 18.41 -0.52
N PHE A 91 31.98 17.85 0.02
CA PHE A 91 31.61 17.89 1.42
C PHE A 91 31.91 16.51 2.03
N GLU A 92 32.80 16.43 3.00
CA GLU A 92 33.23 15.18 3.63
C GLU A 92 32.68 15.08 5.06
N ASP A 93 32.19 13.89 5.43
CA ASP A 93 31.61 13.57 6.74
C ASP A 93 30.57 14.61 7.17
N THR A 94 29.57 14.76 6.31
CA THR A 94 28.54 15.81 6.46
C THR A 94 27.42 15.35 7.38
N GLN A 95 27.09 16.16 8.38
CA GLN A 95 25.92 15.98 9.23
C GLN A 95 24.94 17.12 8.96
N ILE A 96 23.72 16.76 8.56
CA ILE A 96 22.65 17.71 8.27
C ILE A 96 21.51 17.45 9.24
N HIS A 97 21.16 18.42 10.05
CA HIS A 97 19.96 18.39 10.87
C HIS A 97 18.96 19.41 10.34
N LEU A 98 17.88 18.92 9.73
CA LEU A 98 16.75 19.72 9.27
C LEU A 98 15.68 19.74 10.37
N MET A 99 15.44 20.91 10.95
CA MET A 99 14.42 21.15 11.97
C MET A 99 13.21 21.81 11.30
N ASN A 100 12.06 21.17 11.35
CA ASN A 100 10.80 21.71 10.83
C ASN A 100 9.88 22.09 11.98
N GLU A 101 9.47 23.34 12.01
CA GLU A 101 8.51 23.89 12.94
C GLU A 101 7.45 24.67 12.14
N TYR A 102 6.19 24.20 12.23
CA TYR A 102 5.12 24.78 11.43
C TYR A 102 4.68 26.14 12.00
N HIS A 103 4.63 27.13 11.15
CA HIS A 103 4.10 28.46 11.46
C HIS A 103 2.93 28.80 10.53
N ALA A 104 1.74 29.02 11.08
CA ALA A 104 0.52 29.27 10.31
C ALA A 104 0.62 30.54 9.41
N PHE A 105 1.44 31.52 9.79
CA PHE A 105 1.66 32.72 8.97
C PHE A 105 2.39 32.43 7.63
N ASN A 106 3.01 31.24 7.48
CA ASN A 106 3.62 30.83 6.22
C ASN A 106 2.61 30.21 5.24
N ASP A 107 1.38 29.93 5.66
CA ASP A 107 0.31 29.42 4.78
C ASP A 107 -0.39 30.55 3.99
N THR A 108 -0.24 31.79 4.45
CA THR A 108 -0.74 32.94 3.69
C THR A 108 0.10 33.08 2.41
N VAL A 109 -0.58 33.12 1.26
CA VAL A 109 0.07 33.31 -0.04
C VAL A 109 0.90 34.59 0.02
N ARG A 110 2.22 34.47 0.18
CA ARG A 110 3.11 35.60 0.04
C ARG A 110 3.06 36.02 -1.42
N THR A 111 2.61 37.24 -1.69
CA THR A 111 2.58 37.83 -3.03
C THR A 111 3.99 38.09 -3.61
N THR A 112 5.01 38.01 -2.77
CA THR A 112 6.42 38.10 -3.19
C THR A 112 6.92 36.73 -3.66
N PRO A 113 7.30 36.58 -4.93
CA PRO A 113 7.94 35.36 -5.42
C PRO A 113 9.19 35.06 -4.58
N LYS A 114 9.38 33.78 -4.21
CA LYS A 114 10.64 33.36 -3.60
C LYS A 114 11.78 33.67 -4.57
N LYS A 115 12.81 34.39 -4.11
CA LYS A 115 14.02 34.59 -4.89
C LYS A 115 14.58 33.24 -5.36
N SER A 116 14.85 33.13 -6.65
CA SER A 116 15.54 31.97 -7.21
C SER A 116 16.99 31.90 -6.69
N LEU A 117 17.63 30.72 -6.81
CA LEU A 117 19.04 30.60 -6.44
C LEU A 117 19.90 31.56 -7.25
N TYR A 118 19.58 31.78 -8.54
CA TYR A 118 20.28 32.76 -9.37
C TYR A 118 20.08 34.17 -8.84
N GLU A 119 18.87 34.57 -8.49
CA GLU A 119 18.59 35.88 -7.89
C GLU A 119 19.37 36.15 -6.60
N SER A 120 19.78 35.12 -5.89
CA SER A 120 20.59 35.24 -4.68
C SER A 120 22.07 35.52 -4.98
N VAL A 121 22.54 35.23 -6.17
CA VAL A 121 23.96 35.37 -6.56
C VAL A 121 24.20 36.37 -7.73
N LYS A 122 23.15 36.81 -8.43
CA LYS A 122 23.25 37.66 -9.66
C LYS A 122 23.99 38.97 -9.45
N ASP A 123 23.98 39.55 -8.26
CA ASP A 123 24.69 40.78 -7.95
C ASP A 123 26.21 40.56 -7.87
N LEU A 124 26.62 39.32 -7.53
CA LEU A 124 28.02 38.93 -7.43
C LEU A 124 28.53 38.31 -8.73
N PHE A 125 27.72 37.42 -9.34
CA PHE A 125 28.10 36.64 -10.52
C PHE A 125 26.99 36.64 -11.57
N THR A 126 27.37 36.82 -12.84
CA THR A 126 26.47 36.64 -13.99
C THR A 126 26.19 35.17 -14.28
N SER A 127 27.15 34.28 -13.95
CA SER A 127 26.97 32.85 -13.99
C SER A 127 27.83 32.16 -12.95
N VAL A 128 27.30 31.06 -12.38
CA VAL A 128 28.04 30.10 -11.54
C VAL A 128 27.89 28.73 -12.15
N ASN A 129 29.00 28.13 -12.54
CA ASN A 129 29.06 26.78 -13.10
C ASN A 129 29.87 25.87 -12.17
N VAL A 130 29.27 24.73 -11.75
CA VAL A 130 29.98 23.73 -10.96
C VAL A 130 29.84 22.37 -11.66
N THR A 131 30.96 21.79 -12.09
CA THR A 131 30.93 20.53 -12.81
C THR A 131 30.46 19.39 -11.88
N ASP A 132 31.03 19.30 -10.67
CA ASP A 132 30.71 18.23 -9.73
C ASP A 132 30.52 18.76 -8.31
N ILE A 133 29.40 18.39 -7.67
CA ILE A 133 29.22 18.53 -6.22
C ILE A 133 29.09 17.14 -5.64
N ILE A 134 29.93 16.80 -4.66
CA ILE A 134 29.94 15.49 -4.00
C ILE A 134 29.70 15.73 -2.51
N VAL A 135 28.63 15.15 -1.99
CA VAL A 135 28.35 15.12 -0.54
C VAL A 135 28.49 13.69 -0.10
N ASP A 136 29.59 13.41 0.57
CA ASP A 136 29.96 12.05 0.94
C ASP A 136 29.75 11.79 2.42
N ASN A 137 29.41 10.53 2.74
CA ASN A 137 29.16 10.07 4.11
C ASN A 137 28.19 10.97 4.89
N VAL A 138 27.03 11.26 4.27
CA VAL A 138 26.01 12.14 4.84
C VAL A 138 25.26 11.43 5.96
N LYS A 139 25.22 12.06 7.14
CA LYS A 139 24.24 11.78 8.19
C LYS A 139 23.16 12.84 8.12
N PHE A 140 21.92 12.42 7.97
CA PHE A 140 20.79 13.32 7.87
C PHE A 140 19.77 13.04 8.96
N LYS A 141 19.49 14.05 9.79
CA LYS A 141 18.42 14.02 10.77
C LYS A 141 17.33 15.02 10.36
N TYR A 142 16.10 14.57 10.28
CA TYR A 142 14.92 15.41 10.15
C TYR A 142 14.14 15.37 11.45
N SER A 143 13.88 16.52 12.05
CA SER A 143 13.06 16.66 13.25
C SER A 143 11.88 17.57 12.96
N LYS A 144 10.67 17.04 13.16
CA LYS A 144 9.43 17.81 13.08
C LYS A 144 8.90 18.06 14.49
N TYR A 145 8.73 19.33 14.83
CA TYR A 145 8.16 19.77 16.08
C TYR A 145 6.69 20.13 15.88
N ALA A 146 5.80 19.42 16.58
CA ALA A 146 4.36 19.67 16.57
C ALA A 146 3.76 19.25 17.91
N ASP A 147 2.91 20.08 18.50
CA ASP A 147 2.19 19.82 19.76
C ASP A 147 3.11 19.39 20.92
N GLY A 148 4.31 19.98 21.00
CA GLY A 148 5.29 19.67 22.03
C GLY A 148 5.99 18.31 21.88
N LYS A 149 5.84 17.64 20.71
CA LYS A 149 6.49 16.37 20.40
C LYS A 149 7.45 16.53 19.22
N GLU A 150 8.61 15.88 19.34
CA GLU A 150 9.53 15.70 18.23
C GLU A 150 9.25 14.34 17.56
N THR A 151 9.07 14.37 16.25
CA THR A 151 9.02 13.18 15.39
C THR A 151 10.01 13.38 14.26
N GLY A 152 10.61 12.34 13.74
CA GLY A 152 11.63 12.55 12.73
C GLY A 152 12.08 11.30 11.99
N ILE A 153 13.13 11.50 11.22
CA ILE A 153 13.80 10.49 10.41
C ILE A 153 15.30 10.67 10.62
N ASP A 154 15.98 9.58 10.91
CA ASP A 154 17.43 9.54 10.99
C ASP A 154 17.97 8.67 9.86
N LEU A 155 18.89 9.21 9.08
CA LEU A 155 19.61 8.52 8.02
C LEU A 155 21.10 8.56 8.34
N ASP A 156 21.69 7.41 8.61
CA ASP A 156 23.07 7.33 9.10
C ASP A 156 24.11 7.49 7.99
N LYS A 157 23.75 7.19 6.75
CA LYS A 157 24.71 7.21 5.66
C LYS A 157 24.04 7.42 4.30
N ALA A 158 24.53 8.40 3.55
CA ALA A 158 24.17 8.58 2.16
C ALA A 158 25.38 9.17 1.39
N THR A 159 25.37 9.00 0.07
CA THR A 159 26.24 9.72 -0.85
C THR A 159 25.36 10.40 -1.90
N ILE A 160 25.60 11.69 -2.11
CA ILE A 160 24.89 12.50 -3.12
C ILE A 160 25.91 13.08 -4.07
N LYS A 161 25.72 12.89 -5.37
CA LYS A 161 26.51 13.48 -6.42
C LYS A 161 25.62 14.32 -7.32
N VAL A 162 25.98 15.57 -7.52
CA VAL A 162 25.27 16.51 -8.39
C VAL A 162 26.22 16.91 -9.50
N HIS A 163 25.78 16.82 -10.74
CA HIS A 163 26.61 17.08 -11.90
C HIS A 163 26.04 18.23 -12.73
N ASP A 164 26.96 19.08 -13.23
CA ASP A 164 26.65 20.11 -14.19
C ASP A 164 25.61 21.11 -13.65
N VAL A 165 25.95 21.76 -12.53
CA VAL A 165 25.16 22.84 -11.94
C VAL A 165 25.46 24.12 -12.66
N LEU A 166 24.42 24.78 -13.17
CA LEU A 166 24.52 26.10 -13.84
C LEU A 166 23.49 27.05 -13.24
N LEU A 167 23.96 28.16 -12.69
CA LEU A 167 23.13 29.25 -12.20
C LEU A 167 23.40 30.45 -13.10
N ASP A 168 22.48 30.76 -14.00
CA ASP A 168 22.44 31.95 -14.82
C ASP A 168 20.98 32.38 -15.05
N GLU A 169 20.79 33.44 -15.82
CA GLU A 169 19.47 34.01 -16.09
C GLU A 169 18.51 33.02 -16.76
N THR A 170 19.01 32.05 -17.53
CA THR A 170 18.23 31.13 -18.37
C THR A 170 18.13 29.71 -17.85
N SER A 171 19.05 29.30 -16.99
CA SER A 171 19.18 27.89 -16.55
C SER A 171 17.94 27.33 -15.84
N HIS A 172 17.14 28.20 -15.22
CA HIS A 172 15.88 27.77 -14.59
C HIS A 172 14.78 27.39 -15.60
N GLN A 173 14.91 27.84 -16.87
CA GLN A 173 13.97 27.52 -17.96
C GLN A 173 14.43 26.32 -18.79
N ASP A 174 15.68 25.86 -18.60
CA ASP A 174 16.21 24.70 -19.32
C ASP A 174 15.51 23.41 -18.86
N SER A 175 14.66 22.84 -19.73
CA SER A 175 13.92 21.63 -19.46
C SER A 175 14.80 20.38 -19.32
N SER A 176 16.05 20.42 -19.81
CA SER A 176 17.03 19.33 -19.66
C SER A 176 17.64 19.27 -18.25
N ARG A 177 17.35 20.25 -17.40
CA ARG A 177 17.84 20.35 -16.03
C ARG A 177 16.73 20.08 -15.02
N LEU A 178 17.06 19.37 -13.98
CA LEU A 178 16.25 19.35 -12.78
C LEU A 178 16.66 20.55 -11.92
N PHE A 179 15.84 21.62 -11.93
CA PHE A 179 16.18 22.95 -11.42
C PHE A 179 17.41 23.53 -12.13
N TYR A 180 18.60 23.42 -11.53
CA TYR A 180 19.85 23.98 -12.04
C TYR A 180 20.89 22.94 -12.44
N THR A 181 20.57 21.64 -12.29
CA THR A 181 21.51 20.52 -12.47
C THR A 181 21.05 19.53 -13.53
N LYS A 182 21.98 18.99 -14.32
CA LYS A 182 21.67 17.94 -15.29
C LYS A 182 21.51 16.55 -14.68
N MET A 183 22.15 16.29 -13.53
CA MET A 183 22.04 15.00 -12.91
C MET A 183 22.22 15.08 -11.39
N VAL A 184 21.36 14.39 -10.66
CA VAL A 184 21.56 14.05 -9.26
C VAL A 184 21.59 12.53 -9.14
N ASP A 185 22.65 12.00 -8.55
CA ASP A 185 22.80 10.59 -8.21
C ASP A 185 22.82 10.45 -6.68
N VAL A 186 21.92 9.65 -6.12
CA VAL A 186 21.80 9.43 -4.68
C VAL A 186 21.96 7.95 -4.41
N PHE A 187 22.81 7.63 -3.45
CA PHE A 187 22.95 6.27 -2.91
C PHE A 187 22.79 6.27 -1.40
N ILE A 188 21.84 5.46 -0.90
CA ILE A 188 21.58 5.22 0.52
C ILE A 188 21.80 3.73 0.78
N PRO A 189 22.81 3.33 1.57
CA PRO A 189 23.17 1.93 1.79
C PRO A 189 22.34 1.24 2.89
N GLY A 190 21.17 1.70 3.16
CA GLY A 190 20.23 1.13 4.13
C GLY A 190 19.46 2.17 4.87
N PHE A 191 18.22 1.82 5.23
CA PHE A 191 17.34 2.71 5.97
C PHE A 191 16.22 1.93 6.63
N GLU A 192 15.88 2.30 7.86
CA GLU A 192 14.70 1.81 8.58
C GLU A 192 13.92 3.02 9.10
N TYR A 193 12.61 2.97 8.93
CA TYR A 193 11.71 4.04 9.33
C TYR A 193 10.49 3.48 10.04
N ASP A 194 10.29 3.94 11.26
CA ASP A 194 9.08 3.68 12.04
C ASP A 194 7.95 4.59 11.57
N LEU A 195 6.84 4.01 11.12
CA LEU A 195 5.69 4.80 10.67
C LEU A 195 5.04 5.55 11.84
N PRO A 196 4.50 6.75 11.59
CA PRO A 196 3.93 7.60 12.65
C PRO A 196 2.76 6.98 13.40
N ASP A 197 2.08 5.97 12.81
CA ASP A 197 0.98 5.24 13.45
C ASP A 197 1.45 4.32 14.59
N GLY A 198 2.77 4.11 14.73
CA GLY A 198 3.40 3.27 15.75
C GLY A 198 3.23 1.76 15.54
N TYR A 199 2.52 1.32 14.49
CA TYR A 199 2.24 -0.09 14.26
C TYR A 199 3.17 -0.74 13.26
N TYR A 200 3.70 0.02 12.30
CA TYR A 200 4.49 -0.50 11.19
C TYR A 200 5.85 0.16 11.09
N LYS A 201 6.76 -0.53 10.44
CA LYS A 201 8.03 0.00 9.98
C LYS A 201 8.26 -0.37 8.52
N ALA A 202 9.01 0.47 7.84
CA ALA A 202 9.51 0.23 6.49
C ALA A 202 11.04 0.24 6.51
N LYS A 203 11.67 -0.66 5.77
CA LYS A 203 13.13 -0.70 5.62
C LYS A 203 13.54 -1.15 4.24
N PHE A 204 14.73 -0.79 3.84
CA PHE A 204 15.38 -1.29 2.63
C PHE A 204 16.89 -1.42 2.85
N LYS A 205 17.53 -2.28 2.08
CA LYS A 205 18.99 -2.50 2.13
C LYS A 205 19.75 -1.48 1.30
N SER A 206 19.21 -1.05 0.16
CA SER A 206 19.79 0.03 -0.61
C SER A 206 18.71 0.81 -1.38
N LEU A 207 18.96 2.10 -1.57
CA LEU A 207 18.21 2.97 -2.47
C LEU A 207 19.22 3.67 -3.40
N ARG A 208 18.95 3.61 -4.70
CA ARG A 208 19.64 4.37 -5.75
C ARG A 208 18.65 5.24 -6.51
N ILE A 209 19.00 6.48 -6.71
CA ILE A 209 18.23 7.44 -7.50
C ILE A 209 19.17 8.04 -8.54
N ASN A 210 18.76 8.07 -9.80
CA ASN A 210 19.44 8.81 -10.86
C ASN A 210 18.40 9.67 -11.60
N THR A 211 18.55 10.99 -11.51
CA THR A 211 17.56 11.91 -12.06
C THR A 211 17.67 12.09 -13.57
N ARG A 212 18.85 11.91 -14.17
CA ARG A 212 19.04 11.96 -15.62
C ARG A 212 18.41 10.74 -16.29
N ASP A 213 18.63 9.57 -15.73
CA ASP A 213 18.06 8.32 -16.24
C ASP A 213 16.62 8.10 -15.72
N GLN A 214 16.12 9.04 -14.91
CA GLN A 214 14.78 9.06 -14.36
C GLN A 214 14.40 7.74 -13.65
N ASN A 215 15.35 7.13 -12.93
CA ASN A 215 15.14 5.86 -12.28
C ASN A 215 15.33 5.91 -10.76
N VAL A 216 14.60 5.02 -10.09
CA VAL A 216 14.73 4.70 -8.67
C VAL A 216 14.81 3.18 -8.54
N LEU A 217 15.78 2.69 -7.78
CA LEU A 217 15.95 1.27 -7.48
C LEU A 217 16.09 1.09 -5.97
N MET A 218 15.21 0.29 -5.39
CA MET A 218 15.29 -0.15 -4.00
C MET A 218 15.50 -1.66 -3.95
N THR A 219 16.33 -2.12 -3.02
CA THR A 219 16.58 -3.54 -2.80
C THR A 219 16.21 -3.97 -1.39
N ASP A 220 15.78 -5.23 -1.24
CA ASP A 220 15.37 -5.83 0.04
C ASP A 220 14.39 -4.93 0.81
N VAL A 221 13.31 -4.54 0.12
CA VAL A 221 12.26 -3.67 0.67
C VAL A 221 11.34 -4.47 1.56
N VAL A 222 11.16 -4.03 2.79
CA VAL A 222 10.28 -4.67 3.77
C VAL A 222 9.37 -3.64 4.41
N TYR A 223 8.08 -3.96 4.45
CA TYR A 223 7.06 -3.28 5.25
C TYR A 223 6.44 -4.30 6.18
N GLU A 224 6.61 -4.12 7.48
CA GLU A 224 6.20 -5.10 8.48
C GLU A 224 5.71 -4.45 9.78
N PRO A 225 4.88 -5.13 10.58
CA PRO A 225 4.53 -4.67 11.91
C PRO A 225 5.77 -4.59 12.82
N ARG A 226 5.80 -3.59 13.70
CA ARG A 226 6.85 -3.41 14.71
C ARG A 226 6.75 -4.42 15.87
N MET A 227 5.67 -5.17 15.91
CA MET A 227 5.34 -6.07 17.00
C MET A 227 4.82 -7.42 16.48
N SER A 228 4.74 -8.41 17.36
CA SER A 228 4.18 -9.72 17.04
C SER A 228 2.70 -9.62 16.62
N LYS A 229 2.22 -10.60 15.82
CA LYS A 229 0.82 -10.71 15.40
C LYS A 229 -0.15 -10.63 16.59
N SER A 230 0.16 -11.33 17.68
CA SER A 230 -0.65 -11.30 18.90
C SER A 230 -0.73 -9.90 19.54
N SER A 231 0.40 -9.23 19.67
CA SER A 231 0.48 -7.86 20.24
C SER A 231 -0.24 -6.85 19.36
N PHE A 232 -0.13 -6.98 18.03
CA PHE A 232 -0.81 -6.12 17.06
C PHE A 232 -2.33 -6.15 17.28
N TYR A 233 -2.94 -7.34 17.31
CA TYR A 233 -4.38 -7.44 17.49
C TYR A 233 -4.85 -7.10 18.91
N LYS A 234 -4.03 -7.37 19.94
CA LYS A 234 -4.33 -6.93 21.32
C LYS A 234 -4.40 -5.41 21.44
N GLN A 235 -3.51 -4.69 20.75
CA GLN A 235 -3.51 -3.23 20.75
C GLN A 235 -4.61 -2.64 19.86
N LYS A 236 -4.82 -3.17 18.64
CA LYS A 236 -5.88 -2.71 17.72
C LYS A 236 -7.28 -3.00 18.23
N LYS A 237 -7.45 -4.07 19.02
CA LYS A 237 -8.76 -4.55 19.54
C LYS A 237 -9.82 -4.74 18.46
N GLN A 238 -9.41 -4.89 17.22
CA GLN A 238 -10.27 -4.96 16.04
C GLN A 238 -9.73 -5.96 15.03
N ASN A 239 -10.65 -6.60 14.30
CA ASN A 239 -10.30 -7.40 13.12
C ASN A 239 -9.98 -6.48 11.94
N VAL A 240 -8.76 -5.99 11.89
CA VAL A 240 -8.18 -5.27 10.74
C VAL A 240 -7.21 -6.19 10.01
N THR A 241 -6.98 -5.95 8.73
CA THR A 241 -5.96 -6.71 7.99
C THR A 241 -4.58 -6.20 8.37
N MET A 242 -3.76 -7.07 8.96
CA MET A 242 -2.34 -6.85 9.15
C MET A 242 -1.61 -7.30 7.89
N ALA A 243 -0.66 -6.51 7.40
CA ALA A 243 0.10 -6.81 6.19
C ALA A 243 1.60 -6.91 6.47
N ILE A 244 2.28 -7.84 5.81
CA ILE A 244 3.73 -7.92 5.71
C ILE A 244 4.06 -7.98 4.22
N LEU A 245 4.87 -7.04 3.74
CA LEU A 245 5.29 -6.95 2.35
C LEU A 245 6.80 -7.05 2.30
N LYS A 246 7.32 -7.90 1.43
CA LYS A 246 8.76 -8.06 1.18
C LYS A 246 9.00 -8.15 -0.31
N PHE A 247 9.96 -7.40 -0.82
CA PHE A 247 10.36 -7.44 -2.22
C PHE A 247 11.87 -7.36 -2.33
N ASP A 248 12.48 -8.26 -3.09
CA ASP A 248 13.92 -8.17 -3.37
C ASP A 248 14.24 -6.90 -4.16
N THR A 249 13.32 -6.52 -5.08
CA THR A 249 13.51 -5.34 -5.92
C THR A 249 12.20 -4.58 -6.09
N LEU A 250 12.26 -3.27 -5.87
CA LEU A 250 11.28 -2.29 -6.30
C LEU A 250 12.00 -1.28 -7.20
N ARG A 251 11.53 -1.13 -8.44
CA ARG A 251 12.11 -0.23 -9.43
C ARG A 251 11.03 0.68 -10.00
N ALA A 252 11.37 1.96 -10.17
CA ALA A 252 10.57 2.90 -10.95
C ALA A 252 11.41 3.44 -12.10
N GLU A 253 10.83 3.51 -13.30
CA GLU A 253 11.47 4.00 -14.52
C GLU A 253 10.66 5.16 -15.12
N HIS A 254 11.37 6.13 -15.70
CA HIS A 254 10.83 7.38 -16.22
C HIS A 254 9.99 8.12 -15.16
N LEU A 255 10.54 8.18 -13.93
CA LEU A 255 9.94 8.94 -12.85
C LEU A 255 10.14 10.44 -13.07
N ASP A 256 9.05 11.19 -13.10
CA ASP A 256 9.09 12.64 -13.20
C ASP A 256 9.47 13.27 -11.84
N PHE A 257 10.79 13.49 -11.66
CA PHE A 257 11.31 14.05 -10.41
C PHE A 257 10.84 15.48 -10.16
N ARG A 258 10.56 16.27 -11.21
CA ARG A 258 10.04 17.64 -11.05
C ARG A 258 8.64 17.60 -10.46
N GLN A 259 7.75 16.79 -11.01
CA GLN A 259 6.41 16.59 -10.45
C GLN A 259 6.43 16.02 -9.04
N LEU A 260 7.35 15.09 -8.76
CA LEU A 260 7.49 14.50 -7.44
C LEU A 260 7.92 15.54 -6.38
N ILE A 261 8.88 16.38 -6.69
CA ILE A 261 9.45 17.36 -5.75
C ILE A 261 8.53 18.57 -5.59
N ASP A 262 8.09 19.17 -6.69
CA ASP A 262 7.32 20.43 -6.66
C ASP A 262 5.87 20.22 -6.22
N ASN A 263 5.24 19.14 -6.70
CA ASN A 263 3.80 18.93 -6.57
C ASN A 263 3.44 17.70 -5.72
N LYS A 264 4.43 16.92 -5.28
CA LYS A 264 4.24 15.62 -4.61
C LYS A 264 3.43 14.63 -5.45
N ASN A 265 3.47 14.80 -6.78
CA ASN A 265 2.83 13.93 -7.75
C ASN A 265 3.78 12.79 -8.13
N THR A 266 3.28 11.57 -8.17
CA THR A 266 4.06 10.40 -8.59
C THR A 266 3.65 10.02 -10.02
N ILE A 267 4.53 10.30 -10.97
CA ILE A 267 4.33 9.99 -12.39
C ILE A 267 5.51 9.14 -12.85
N ALA A 268 5.25 7.91 -13.29
CA ALA A 268 6.26 7.01 -13.80
C ALA A 268 5.69 6.13 -14.93
N SER A 269 6.52 5.76 -15.91
CA SER A 269 6.06 4.84 -16.96
C SER A 269 5.98 3.41 -16.47
N VAL A 270 6.95 2.95 -15.71
CA VAL A 270 7.00 1.57 -15.21
C VAL A 270 7.34 1.56 -13.72
N VAL A 271 6.59 0.78 -12.95
CA VAL A 271 6.95 0.37 -11.60
C VAL A 271 6.99 -1.15 -11.55
N GLN A 272 8.12 -1.72 -11.20
CA GLN A 272 8.32 -3.17 -11.09
C GLN A 272 8.44 -3.59 -9.64
N LEU A 273 7.69 -4.64 -9.27
CA LEU A 273 7.77 -5.38 -8.01
C LEU A 273 8.29 -6.78 -8.34
N LYS A 274 9.47 -7.14 -7.83
CA LYS A 274 10.12 -8.39 -8.21
C LYS A 274 10.52 -9.21 -6.99
N ASN A 275 10.32 -10.55 -7.11
CA ASN A 275 10.68 -11.56 -6.12
C ASN A 275 10.18 -11.17 -4.73
N GLY A 276 8.90 -11.34 -4.48
CA GLY A 276 8.34 -10.83 -3.24
C GLY A 276 7.31 -11.71 -2.58
N THR A 277 6.97 -11.34 -1.35
CA THR A 277 5.85 -11.90 -0.60
C THR A 277 4.93 -10.80 -0.09
N VAL A 278 3.64 -11.07 -0.16
CA VAL A 278 2.56 -10.25 0.38
C VAL A 278 1.75 -11.14 1.30
N ASP A 279 1.98 -11.05 2.61
CA ASP A 279 1.26 -11.80 3.62
C ASP A 279 0.21 -10.92 4.30
N LEU A 280 -1.04 -11.31 4.18
CA LEU A 280 -2.19 -10.61 4.75
C LEU A 280 -2.83 -11.46 5.83
N PHE A 281 -3.01 -10.90 7.02
CA PHE A 281 -3.57 -11.59 8.18
C PHE A 281 -4.85 -10.92 8.65
N ALA A 282 -5.88 -11.73 8.98
CA ALA A 282 -7.10 -11.28 9.63
C ALA A 282 -7.40 -12.16 10.85
N ASP A 283 -7.74 -11.56 11.98
CA ASP A 283 -8.07 -12.31 13.19
C ASP A 283 -9.54 -12.10 13.57
N LYS A 284 -10.39 -13.09 13.25
CA LYS A 284 -11.84 -13.03 13.52
C LYS A 284 -12.22 -13.29 14.98
N ARG A 285 -11.27 -13.50 15.87
CA ARG A 285 -11.53 -13.51 17.32
C ARG A 285 -11.79 -12.10 17.85
N TYR A 286 -11.32 -11.08 17.13
CA TYR A 286 -11.57 -9.67 17.43
C TYR A 286 -12.78 -9.15 16.65
N PRO A 287 -13.54 -8.21 17.23
CA PRO A 287 -14.72 -7.64 16.59
C PRO A 287 -14.36 -6.86 15.32
N LYS A 288 -15.26 -6.88 14.36
CA LYS A 288 -15.20 -6.03 13.17
C LYS A 288 -16.37 -5.06 13.22
N TYR A 289 -16.08 -3.77 13.18
CA TYR A 289 -17.14 -2.78 13.06
C TYR A 289 -17.80 -2.87 11.67
N PRO A 290 -19.12 -2.86 11.61
CA PRO A 290 -19.83 -2.84 10.35
C PRO A 290 -19.63 -1.47 9.68
N ILE A 291 -18.75 -1.42 8.69
CA ILE A 291 -18.50 -0.23 7.89
C ILE A 291 -18.94 -0.51 6.47
N ASN A 292 -19.82 0.33 5.93
CA ASN A 292 -20.21 0.25 4.54
C ASN A 292 -18.99 0.42 3.62
N LYS A 293 -18.74 -0.57 2.75
CA LYS A 293 -17.63 -0.63 1.79
C LYS A 293 -18.05 -0.33 0.34
N ILE A 294 -19.31 0.04 0.14
CA ILE A 294 -19.78 0.49 -1.18
C ILE A 294 -19.07 1.79 -1.54
N GLY A 295 -18.60 1.90 -2.76
CA GLY A 295 -17.80 3.04 -3.19
C GLY A 295 -16.34 3.02 -2.71
N TYR A 296 -15.87 1.94 -2.06
CA TYR A 296 -14.49 1.78 -1.58
C TYR A 296 -13.74 0.62 -2.25
N SER A 297 -14.10 0.28 -3.48
CA SER A 297 -13.34 -0.67 -4.30
C SER A 297 -11.93 -0.12 -4.63
N PRO A 298 -10.94 -0.95 -5.00
CA PRO A 298 -9.55 -0.51 -5.18
C PRO A 298 -9.39 0.72 -6.08
N HIS A 299 -10.04 0.72 -7.23
CA HIS A 299 -10.02 1.84 -8.18
C HIS A 299 -10.66 3.12 -7.63
N GLN A 300 -11.76 3.00 -6.87
CA GLN A 300 -12.42 4.14 -6.24
C GLN A 300 -11.58 4.75 -5.10
N LYS A 301 -10.78 3.93 -4.39
CA LYS A 301 -9.81 4.43 -3.41
C LYS A 301 -8.67 5.18 -4.08
N LEU A 302 -8.19 4.69 -5.22
CA LEU A 302 -7.17 5.34 -6.02
C LEU A 302 -7.63 6.74 -6.44
N LEU A 303 -8.86 6.89 -6.93
CA LEU A 303 -9.43 8.18 -7.33
C LEU A 303 -9.57 9.20 -6.18
N ARG A 304 -9.63 8.73 -4.92
CA ARG A 304 -9.72 9.59 -3.73
C ARG A 304 -8.38 10.04 -3.16
N MET A 305 -7.27 9.60 -3.75
CA MET A 305 -5.94 10.06 -3.32
C MET A 305 -5.81 11.56 -3.57
N LYS A 306 -5.23 12.28 -2.61
CA LYS A 306 -5.02 13.72 -2.70
C LYS A 306 -3.92 14.08 -3.70
N SER A 307 -2.86 13.29 -3.72
CA SER A 307 -1.73 13.47 -4.65
C SER A 307 -2.04 12.76 -5.97
N LEU A 308 -1.60 13.33 -7.07
CA LEU A 308 -1.70 12.70 -8.37
C LEU A 308 -0.76 11.49 -8.42
N LEU A 309 -1.32 10.35 -8.82
CA LEU A 309 -0.59 9.13 -9.14
C LEU A 309 -0.86 8.79 -10.61
N ARG A 310 0.18 8.57 -11.40
CA ARG A 310 0.09 8.03 -12.75
C ARG A 310 1.24 7.05 -12.99
N LEU A 311 0.88 5.77 -13.06
CA LEU A 311 1.78 4.69 -13.41
C LEU A 311 1.20 4.03 -14.67
N ASP A 312 1.92 4.15 -15.79
CA ASP A 312 1.41 3.60 -17.05
C ASP A 312 1.36 2.07 -16.97
N THR A 313 2.39 1.47 -16.35
CA THR A 313 2.49 0.02 -16.15
C THR A 313 3.05 -0.30 -14.77
N VAL A 314 2.38 -1.20 -14.04
CA VAL A 314 2.94 -1.87 -12.87
C VAL A 314 3.22 -3.32 -13.26
N LEU A 315 4.49 -3.71 -13.23
CA LEU A 315 4.95 -5.08 -13.48
C LEU A 315 5.05 -5.84 -12.16
N VAL A 316 4.46 -7.01 -12.12
CA VAL A 316 4.58 -7.96 -11.02
C VAL A 316 5.36 -9.16 -11.53
N ASP A 317 6.47 -9.49 -10.89
CA ASP A 317 7.41 -10.53 -11.31
C ASP A 317 7.75 -11.41 -10.11
N ASP A 318 7.26 -12.64 -10.15
CA ASP A 318 7.45 -13.67 -9.11
C ASP A 318 7.07 -13.24 -7.69
N VAL A 319 5.83 -12.79 -7.49
CA VAL A 319 5.31 -12.39 -6.19
C VAL A 319 4.37 -13.47 -5.64
N THR A 320 4.58 -13.89 -4.39
CA THR A 320 3.64 -14.78 -3.68
C THR A 320 2.72 -13.96 -2.79
N VAL A 321 1.42 -14.11 -2.98
CA VAL A 321 0.38 -13.47 -2.15
C VAL A 321 -0.30 -14.52 -1.29
N THR A 322 -0.26 -14.37 0.03
CA THR A 322 -0.92 -15.28 0.97
C THR A 322 -1.89 -14.52 1.87
N TYR A 323 -3.11 -15.00 1.93
CA TYR A 323 -4.10 -14.54 2.90
C TYR A 323 -4.25 -15.57 4.02
N HIS A 324 -4.12 -15.12 5.25
CA HIS A 324 -4.28 -15.90 6.48
C HIS A 324 -5.47 -15.40 7.27
N GLU A 325 -6.26 -16.31 7.80
CA GLU A 325 -7.40 -15.97 8.65
C GLU A 325 -7.44 -16.85 9.89
N MET A 326 -7.45 -16.24 11.07
CA MET A 326 -7.74 -16.92 12.32
C MET A 326 -9.25 -16.98 12.51
N SER A 327 -9.79 -18.21 12.61
CA SER A 327 -11.22 -18.42 12.82
C SER A 327 -11.63 -17.99 14.24
N GLY A 328 -12.66 -17.15 14.34
CA GLY A 328 -13.30 -16.81 15.62
C GLY A 328 -14.12 -17.95 16.21
N LYS A 329 -14.50 -18.95 15.40
CA LYS A 329 -15.33 -20.09 15.82
C LYS A 329 -14.51 -21.31 16.22
N TYR A 330 -13.47 -21.63 15.43
CA TYR A 330 -12.69 -22.86 15.59
C TYR A 330 -11.28 -22.61 16.14
N PHE A 331 -10.88 -21.34 16.32
CA PHE A 331 -9.57 -20.93 16.86
C PHE A 331 -8.39 -21.55 16.12
N ARG A 332 -8.52 -21.71 14.81
CA ARG A 332 -7.50 -22.25 13.91
C ARG A 332 -7.23 -21.27 12.78
N GLU A 333 -5.99 -21.20 12.35
CA GLU A 333 -5.57 -20.37 11.22
C GLU A 333 -5.67 -21.17 9.93
N GLY A 334 -6.39 -20.61 8.95
CA GLY A 334 -6.43 -21.10 7.58
C GLY A 334 -5.75 -20.14 6.64
N SER A 335 -5.26 -20.64 5.50
CA SER A 335 -4.61 -19.82 4.50
C SER A 335 -4.95 -20.23 3.07
N ILE A 336 -4.89 -19.23 2.17
CA ILE A 336 -4.94 -19.41 0.72
C ILE A 336 -3.79 -18.64 0.10
N SER A 337 -3.06 -19.26 -0.84
CA SER A 337 -1.92 -18.64 -1.50
C SER A 337 -2.08 -18.59 -3.01
N PHE A 338 -1.54 -17.52 -3.58
CA PHE A 338 -1.32 -17.30 -5.00
C PHE A 338 0.19 -17.18 -5.18
N ASN A 339 0.82 -18.26 -5.60
CA ASN A 339 2.26 -18.36 -5.72
C ASN A 339 2.70 -17.96 -7.13
N HIS A 340 3.88 -17.38 -7.26
CA HIS A 340 4.46 -16.98 -8.54
C HIS A 340 3.50 -16.09 -9.35
N VAL A 341 2.97 -15.04 -8.72
CA VAL A 341 2.14 -14.04 -9.41
C VAL A 341 3.03 -13.27 -10.37
N ASN A 342 2.68 -13.34 -11.66
CA ASN A 342 3.36 -12.64 -12.74
C ASN A 342 2.32 -11.93 -13.62
N GLY A 343 2.70 -10.78 -14.17
CA GLY A 343 1.87 -10.04 -15.10
C GLY A 343 1.98 -8.53 -14.96
N ASN A 344 0.97 -7.83 -15.43
CA ASN A 344 0.96 -6.38 -15.43
C ASN A 344 -0.38 -5.79 -15.02
N ILE A 345 -0.31 -4.57 -14.51
CA ILE A 345 -1.46 -3.72 -14.26
C ILE A 345 -1.22 -2.41 -15.01
N LEU A 346 -2.10 -2.10 -15.94
CA LEU A 346 -1.98 -0.96 -16.84
C LEU A 346 -2.88 0.18 -16.41
N ASN A 347 -2.42 1.41 -16.61
CA ASN A 347 -3.18 2.63 -16.39
C ASN A 347 -3.64 2.80 -14.93
N VAL A 348 -2.69 2.67 -14.00
CA VAL A 348 -2.93 2.89 -12.57
C VAL A 348 -2.84 4.38 -12.29
N THR A 349 -3.95 5.10 -12.38
CA THR A 349 -3.94 6.56 -12.28
C THR A 349 -5.22 7.15 -11.68
N ASN A 350 -5.07 8.30 -11.01
CA ASN A 350 -6.15 9.20 -10.62
C ASN A 350 -6.12 10.54 -11.39
N ASP A 351 -5.29 10.63 -12.44
CA ASP A 351 -5.22 11.81 -13.30
C ASP A 351 -6.48 11.92 -14.16
N SER A 352 -7.35 12.86 -13.84
CA SER A 352 -8.64 13.03 -14.52
C SER A 352 -8.50 13.43 -16.01
N VAL A 353 -7.42 14.12 -16.37
CA VAL A 353 -7.14 14.50 -17.77
C VAL A 353 -6.72 13.28 -18.56
N TYR A 354 -5.87 12.44 -17.98
CA TYR A 354 -5.40 11.22 -18.60
C TYR A 354 -6.52 10.18 -18.72
N LEU A 355 -7.37 10.04 -17.69
CA LEU A 355 -8.52 9.13 -17.69
C LEU A 355 -9.57 9.46 -18.76
N LYS A 356 -9.71 10.73 -19.17
CA LYS A 356 -10.57 11.09 -20.32
C LYS A 356 -10.09 10.48 -21.63
N LYS A 357 -8.79 10.19 -21.78
CA LYS A 357 -8.21 9.53 -22.95
C LYS A 357 -8.30 8.02 -22.85
N ASN A 358 -8.09 7.47 -21.67
CA ASN A 358 -8.18 6.04 -21.38
C ASN A 358 -8.72 5.82 -19.97
N LYS A 359 -10.00 5.50 -19.88
CA LYS A 359 -10.69 5.31 -18.59
C LYS A 359 -10.52 3.93 -17.96
N TYR A 360 -9.85 2.98 -18.60
CA TYR A 360 -9.79 1.62 -18.09
C TYR A 360 -8.44 1.31 -17.43
N MET A 361 -8.46 1.03 -16.12
CA MET A 361 -7.38 0.33 -15.46
C MET A 361 -7.56 -1.17 -15.67
N ARG A 362 -6.53 -1.88 -16.13
CA ARG A 362 -6.58 -3.31 -16.46
C ARG A 362 -5.45 -4.06 -15.78
N ALA A 363 -5.75 -5.25 -15.27
CA ALA A 363 -4.75 -6.20 -14.79
C ALA A 363 -4.85 -7.50 -15.59
N ASP A 364 -3.71 -8.07 -15.96
CA ASP A 364 -3.57 -9.40 -16.60
C ASP A 364 -2.49 -10.15 -15.81
N LEU A 365 -2.91 -11.14 -15.03
CA LEU A 365 -2.09 -11.81 -14.04
C LEU A 365 -2.18 -13.33 -14.18
N ALA A 366 -1.06 -14.00 -13.98
CA ALA A 366 -0.98 -15.45 -13.85
C ALA A 366 -0.41 -15.80 -12.45
N ALA A 367 -0.89 -16.88 -11.85
CA ALA A 367 -0.41 -17.37 -10.56
C ALA A 367 -0.68 -18.87 -10.39
N LYS A 368 0.01 -19.54 -9.48
CA LYS A 368 -0.33 -20.89 -9.03
C LYS A 368 -1.14 -20.82 -7.73
N VAL A 369 -2.44 -21.14 -7.81
CA VAL A 369 -3.32 -21.22 -6.63
C VAL A 369 -2.90 -22.41 -5.77
N MET A 370 -2.64 -22.18 -4.47
CA MET A 370 -2.17 -23.20 -3.51
C MET A 370 -0.91 -23.96 -3.97
N ASN A 371 -0.08 -23.32 -4.81
CA ASN A 371 1.08 -23.90 -5.49
C ASN A 371 0.74 -25.13 -6.37
N ALA A 372 -0.48 -25.23 -6.86
CA ALA A 372 -1.00 -26.37 -7.62
C ALA A 372 -1.58 -25.97 -8.96
N GLY A 373 -2.78 -25.34 -9.01
CA GLY A 373 -3.47 -24.99 -10.25
C GLY A 373 -3.02 -23.67 -10.85
N LEU A 374 -2.75 -23.63 -12.14
CA LEU A 374 -2.41 -22.39 -12.85
C LEU A 374 -3.67 -21.54 -13.06
N LEU A 375 -3.68 -20.38 -12.47
CA LEU A 375 -4.72 -19.35 -12.63
C LEU A 375 -4.22 -18.28 -13.60
N HIS A 376 -5.02 -17.98 -14.63
CA HIS A 376 -4.93 -16.74 -15.41
C HIS A 376 -6.14 -15.88 -15.07
N ALA A 377 -5.93 -14.63 -14.69
CA ALA A 377 -6.98 -13.71 -14.27
C ALA A 377 -6.80 -12.34 -14.91
N LYS A 378 -7.90 -11.80 -15.45
CA LYS A 378 -7.97 -10.46 -16.02
C LYS A 378 -9.00 -9.65 -15.24
N LEU A 379 -8.62 -8.45 -14.83
CA LEU A 379 -9.52 -7.50 -14.17
C LEU A 379 -9.56 -6.21 -14.98
N GLY A 380 -10.71 -5.60 -15.07
CA GLY A 380 -10.92 -4.32 -15.73
C GLY A 380 -11.76 -3.41 -14.83
N PHE A 381 -11.35 -2.17 -14.66
CA PHE A 381 -12.05 -1.18 -13.87
C PHE A 381 -12.34 0.06 -14.71
N ASP A 382 -13.60 0.45 -14.81
CA ASP A 382 -13.98 1.73 -15.40
C ASP A 382 -13.76 2.83 -14.36
N MET A 383 -12.66 3.56 -14.49
CA MET A 383 -12.24 4.58 -13.55
C MET A 383 -13.16 5.80 -13.52
N LEU A 384 -13.98 6.01 -14.56
CA LEU A 384 -14.93 7.12 -14.62
C LEU A 384 -16.36 6.71 -14.29
N SER A 385 -16.56 5.45 -13.88
CA SER A 385 -17.88 4.94 -13.52
C SER A 385 -18.34 5.43 -12.14
N ASP A 386 -19.52 6.01 -12.07
CA ASP A 386 -20.12 6.48 -10.81
C ASP A 386 -20.54 5.33 -9.89
N ASN A 387 -20.79 4.15 -10.42
CA ASN A 387 -21.29 2.99 -9.69
C ASN A 387 -20.26 1.86 -9.55
N GLY A 388 -18.97 2.17 -9.77
CA GLY A 388 -17.87 1.22 -9.60
C GLY A 388 -17.88 0.05 -10.57
N THR A 389 -18.28 0.27 -11.83
CA THR A 389 -18.30 -0.75 -12.90
C THR A 389 -16.93 -1.41 -13.06
N HIS A 390 -16.94 -2.73 -13.07
CA HIS A 390 -15.73 -3.54 -13.23
C HIS A 390 -16.05 -4.87 -13.90
N THR A 391 -15.00 -5.50 -14.43
CA THR A 391 -15.07 -6.85 -15.00
C THR A 391 -13.96 -7.70 -14.39
N TYR A 392 -14.20 -9.00 -14.29
CA TYR A 392 -13.15 -9.96 -13.97
C TYR A 392 -13.44 -11.29 -14.65
N SER A 393 -12.43 -11.83 -15.29
CA SER A 393 -12.51 -13.12 -15.97
C SER A 393 -11.25 -13.93 -15.67
N GLY A 394 -11.34 -15.24 -15.82
CA GLY A 394 -10.17 -16.07 -15.63
C GLY A 394 -10.43 -17.54 -15.87
N THR A 395 -9.32 -18.28 -15.85
CA THR A 395 -9.31 -19.74 -15.94
C THR A 395 -8.36 -20.30 -14.90
N LEU A 396 -8.82 -21.29 -14.13
CA LEU A 396 -7.97 -22.13 -13.29
C LEU A 396 -7.80 -23.49 -13.99
N GLY A 397 -6.58 -23.91 -14.19
CA GLY A 397 -6.22 -25.21 -14.76
C GLY A 397 -6.41 -26.35 -13.78
N ALA A 398 -6.06 -27.56 -14.24
CA ALA A 398 -6.23 -28.78 -13.48
C ALA A 398 -5.45 -28.76 -12.14
N MET A 399 -6.11 -29.22 -11.06
CA MET A 399 -5.50 -29.40 -9.75
C MET A 399 -6.32 -30.34 -8.86
N GLN A 400 -5.70 -30.86 -7.81
CA GLN A 400 -6.39 -31.63 -6.77
C GLN A 400 -7.16 -30.69 -5.84
N ALA A 401 -8.48 -30.90 -5.71
CA ALA A 401 -9.33 -30.07 -4.85
C ALA A 401 -8.94 -30.09 -3.35
N PRO A 402 -8.40 -31.19 -2.77
CA PRO A 402 -7.90 -31.22 -1.39
C PRO A 402 -6.83 -30.16 -1.07
N ALA A 403 -6.17 -29.55 -2.05
CA ALA A 403 -5.27 -28.42 -1.82
C ALA A 403 -5.94 -27.26 -1.06
N PHE A 404 -7.26 -27.08 -1.24
CA PHE A 404 -8.04 -26.07 -0.52
C PHE A 404 -8.31 -26.41 0.95
N ASN A 405 -7.96 -27.62 1.42
CA ASN A 405 -8.15 -27.99 2.83
C ASN A 405 -7.35 -27.11 3.81
N ARG A 406 -6.28 -26.46 3.35
CA ARG A 406 -5.51 -25.49 4.16
C ARG A 406 -6.35 -24.30 4.62
N ILE A 407 -7.39 -23.94 3.87
CA ILE A 407 -8.34 -22.87 4.25
C ILE A 407 -9.67 -23.47 4.77
N LEU A 408 -10.17 -24.53 4.17
CA LEU A 408 -11.50 -25.08 4.48
C LEU A 408 -11.55 -25.74 5.86
N ARG A 409 -10.59 -26.60 6.20
CA ARG A 409 -10.55 -27.29 7.49
C ARG A 409 -10.51 -26.32 8.68
N PRO A 410 -9.57 -25.34 8.72
CA PRO A 410 -9.49 -24.42 9.85
C PRO A 410 -10.67 -23.46 9.97
N LEU A 411 -11.18 -22.96 8.85
CA LEU A 411 -12.18 -21.90 8.87
C LEU A 411 -13.62 -22.41 8.88
N LEU A 412 -13.86 -23.55 8.23
CA LEU A 412 -15.21 -24.06 7.98
C LEU A 412 -15.49 -25.42 8.63
N ASN A 413 -14.46 -26.07 9.13
CA ASN A 413 -14.54 -27.43 9.64
C ASN A 413 -15.05 -28.44 8.57
N VAL A 414 -14.68 -28.17 7.31
CA VAL A 414 -15.00 -28.96 6.12
C VAL A 414 -13.70 -29.48 5.52
N GLU A 415 -13.74 -30.70 5.05
CA GLU A 415 -12.65 -31.35 4.34
C GLU A 415 -13.09 -31.80 2.96
N ILE A 416 -12.31 -31.49 1.94
CA ILE A 416 -12.41 -32.17 0.66
C ILE A 416 -11.57 -33.46 0.75
N ALA A 417 -12.24 -34.62 0.79
CA ALA A 417 -11.56 -35.91 0.88
C ALA A 417 -10.93 -36.34 -0.45
N SER A 418 -11.62 -36.09 -1.57
CA SER A 418 -11.15 -36.27 -2.94
C SER A 418 -11.79 -35.24 -3.87
N GLY A 419 -11.27 -35.14 -5.07
CA GLY A 419 -11.82 -34.31 -6.15
C GLY A 419 -10.74 -33.83 -7.09
N ASN A 420 -10.97 -34.03 -8.39
CA ASN A 420 -10.10 -33.55 -9.46
C ASN A 420 -10.76 -32.33 -10.10
N ILE A 421 -10.24 -31.16 -9.88
CA ILE A 421 -10.59 -29.97 -10.65
C ILE A 421 -9.91 -30.12 -12.02
N LYS A 422 -10.69 -30.18 -13.08
CA LYS A 422 -10.18 -30.21 -14.46
C LYS A 422 -9.98 -28.80 -14.99
N LYS A 423 -11.01 -27.94 -14.77
CA LYS A 423 -10.96 -26.55 -15.18
C LYS A 423 -12.02 -25.73 -14.44
N VAL A 424 -11.68 -24.51 -14.07
CA VAL A 424 -12.64 -23.46 -13.76
C VAL A 424 -12.52 -22.36 -14.79
N ALA A 425 -13.64 -21.82 -15.26
CA ALA A 425 -13.65 -20.65 -16.12
C ALA A 425 -14.77 -19.70 -15.69
N PHE A 426 -14.49 -18.43 -15.64
CA PHE A 426 -15.48 -17.42 -15.27
C PHE A 426 -15.32 -16.15 -16.10
N ASN A 427 -16.46 -15.51 -16.37
CA ASN A 427 -16.51 -14.22 -17.03
C ASN A 427 -17.61 -13.39 -16.37
N MET A 428 -17.20 -12.44 -15.56
CA MET A 428 -18.02 -11.72 -14.63
C MET A 428 -17.97 -10.22 -14.88
N GLN A 429 -19.08 -9.58 -14.65
CA GLN A 429 -19.22 -8.14 -14.57
C GLN A 429 -19.73 -7.75 -13.19
N GLY A 430 -19.49 -6.52 -12.79
CA GLY A 430 -19.95 -6.07 -11.50
C GLY A 430 -20.06 -4.55 -11.37
N THR A 431 -20.81 -4.16 -10.35
CA THR A 431 -20.93 -2.79 -9.87
C THR A 431 -20.70 -2.79 -8.35
N ASP A 432 -20.86 -1.65 -7.74
CA ASP A 432 -20.80 -1.53 -6.28
C ASP A 432 -21.85 -2.38 -5.54
N HIS A 433 -22.94 -2.76 -6.22
CA HIS A 433 -24.08 -3.42 -5.60
C HIS A 433 -24.24 -4.90 -5.95
N ARG A 434 -23.73 -5.36 -7.06
CA ARG A 434 -23.87 -6.75 -7.50
C ARG A 434 -22.78 -7.17 -8.48
N ASN A 435 -22.56 -8.49 -8.55
CA ASN A 435 -21.76 -9.13 -9.57
C ASN A 435 -22.62 -10.17 -10.31
N TRP A 436 -22.42 -10.30 -11.62
CA TRP A 436 -23.15 -11.25 -12.44
C TRP A 436 -22.27 -11.76 -13.60
N GLY A 437 -22.61 -12.94 -14.13
CA GLY A 437 -21.90 -13.52 -15.25
C GLY A 437 -21.95 -15.02 -15.28
N ASP A 438 -21.13 -15.60 -16.12
CA ASP A 438 -21.05 -17.04 -16.36
C ASP A 438 -19.90 -17.65 -15.59
N PHE A 439 -20.18 -18.80 -14.98
CA PHE A 439 -19.18 -19.58 -14.27
C PHE A 439 -19.29 -21.05 -14.67
N ARG A 440 -18.17 -21.69 -14.97
CA ARG A 440 -18.03 -23.08 -15.34
C ARG A 440 -17.04 -23.75 -14.40
N PHE A 441 -17.39 -24.94 -13.95
CA PHE A 441 -16.58 -25.75 -13.05
C PHE A 441 -16.61 -27.21 -13.51
N ASP A 442 -15.53 -27.63 -14.15
CA ASP A 442 -15.34 -28.98 -14.65
C ASP A 442 -14.56 -29.77 -13.59
N TYR A 443 -15.17 -30.79 -13.03
CA TYR A 443 -14.56 -31.60 -11.96
C TYR A 443 -15.14 -33.01 -11.94
N ASP A 444 -14.44 -33.93 -11.28
CA ASP A 444 -14.90 -35.28 -10.97
C ASP A 444 -14.43 -35.73 -9.57
N ASP A 445 -15.03 -36.83 -9.11
CA ASP A 445 -14.76 -37.52 -7.83
C ASP A 445 -14.74 -36.59 -6.61
N LEU A 446 -15.61 -35.57 -6.59
CA LEU A 446 -15.68 -34.63 -5.47
C LEU A 446 -16.37 -35.25 -4.27
N LYS A 447 -15.62 -35.42 -3.17
CA LYS A 447 -16.12 -35.91 -1.88
C LYS A 447 -15.80 -34.93 -0.76
N ILE A 448 -16.81 -34.55 -0.02
CA ILE A 448 -16.73 -33.57 1.07
C ILE A 448 -17.11 -34.23 2.39
N ASN A 449 -16.28 -34.06 3.39
CA ASN A 449 -16.49 -34.47 4.76
C ASN A 449 -16.80 -33.28 5.66
N LEU A 450 -17.80 -33.41 6.54
CA LEU A 450 -17.97 -32.49 7.66
C LEU A 450 -17.18 -33.04 8.84
N LEU A 451 -16.33 -32.21 9.45
CA LEU A 451 -15.48 -32.63 10.54
C LEU A 451 -16.19 -32.42 11.90
N ASN A 452 -15.95 -33.30 12.85
CA ASN A 452 -16.37 -33.09 14.24
C ASN A 452 -15.53 -31.98 14.89
N LYS A 453 -16.03 -31.37 15.98
CA LYS A 453 -15.16 -30.70 16.92
C LYS A 453 -14.14 -31.71 17.44
N LYS A 454 -12.89 -31.30 17.67
CA LYS A 454 -11.91 -32.18 18.34
C LYS A 454 -12.48 -32.69 19.64
N ASN A 455 -12.33 -33.99 19.92
CA ASN A 455 -12.50 -34.54 21.25
C ASN A 455 -11.46 -33.93 22.20
N GLU A 456 -11.66 -34.05 23.51
CA GLU A 456 -10.72 -33.54 24.52
C GLU A 456 -9.27 -34.02 24.31
N ASP A 457 -9.07 -35.18 23.65
CA ASP A 457 -7.77 -35.77 23.27
C ASP A 457 -7.15 -35.18 22.00
N GLY A 458 -7.75 -34.18 21.39
CA GLY A 458 -7.16 -33.44 20.25
C GLY A 458 -7.33 -34.09 18.87
N GLU A 459 -7.89 -35.27 18.73
CA GLU A 459 -8.14 -35.95 17.45
C GLU A 459 -9.45 -35.53 16.77
N GLN A 460 -9.41 -35.33 15.47
CA GLN A 460 -10.59 -35.07 14.64
C GLN A 460 -11.03 -36.36 13.95
N SER A 461 -12.16 -36.91 14.33
CA SER A 461 -12.77 -38.00 13.57
C SER A 461 -13.71 -37.47 12.49
N SER A 462 -13.67 -38.03 11.27
CA SER A 462 -14.66 -37.74 10.24
C SER A 462 -16.02 -38.38 10.62
N LYS A 463 -17.11 -37.63 10.49
CA LYS A 463 -18.46 -38.20 10.61
C LYS A 463 -18.81 -38.99 9.36
N LYS A 464 -18.36 -40.21 9.24
CA LYS A 464 -18.61 -41.06 8.06
C LYS A 464 -20.08 -41.07 7.61
N VAL A 465 -21.03 -41.12 8.55
CA VAL A 465 -22.47 -41.11 8.22
C VAL A 465 -22.93 -39.77 7.65
N VAL A 466 -22.44 -38.64 8.18
CA VAL A 466 -22.81 -37.32 7.69
C VAL A 466 -22.14 -37.05 6.35
N SER A 467 -20.90 -37.50 6.14
CA SER A 467 -20.19 -37.41 4.89
C SER A 467 -20.87 -38.14 3.75
N PHE A 468 -21.41 -39.36 4.03
CA PHE A 468 -22.19 -40.14 3.08
C PHE A 468 -23.44 -39.37 2.65
N LEU A 469 -24.21 -38.82 3.59
CA LEU A 469 -25.44 -38.07 3.33
C LEU A 469 -25.16 -36.79 2.52
N VAL A 470 -24.04 -36.11 2.78
CA VAL A 470 -23.65 -34.91 2.03
C VAL A 470 -23.35 -35.25 0.56
N ASN A 471 -22.61 -36.31 0.30
CA ASN A 471 -22.23 -36.69 -1.07
C ASN A 471 -23.34 -37.37 -1.86
N GLU A 472 -24.15 -38.23 -1.22
CA GLU A 472 -25.18 -39.00 -1.92
C GLU A 472 -26.48 -38.23 -2.18
N LEU A 473 -26.79 -37.25 -1.32
CA LEU A 473 -28.11 -36.59 -1.35
C LEU A 473 -28.06 -35.11 -1.75
N LEU A 474 -26.91 -34.45 -1.62
CA LEU A 474 -26.86 -32.98 -1.63
C LEU A 474 -25.90 -32.34 -2.63
N ILE A 475 -24.89 -33.05 -3.12
CA ILE A 475 -23.83 -32.51 -3.99
C ILE A 475 -23.63 -33.45 -5.17
N ASN A 476 -23.55 -32.91 -6.38
CA ASN A 476 -23.08 -33.66 -7.53
C ASN A 476 -21.58 -33.94 -7.34
N ASP A 477 -21.17 -35.20 -7.50
CA ASP A 477 -19.78 -35.62 -7.38
C ASP A 477 -18.94 -35.27 -8.62
N SER A 478 -19.59 -34.82 -9.71
CA SER A 478 -18.96 -34.44 -10.97
C SER A 478 -19.77 -33.40 -11.73
N ASN A 479 -19.10 -32.68 -12.64
CA ASN A 479 -19.73 -31.86 -13.67
C ASN A 479 -18.93 -32.04 -14.99
N PRO A 480 -19.48 -32.72 -16.03
CA PRO A 480 -20.85 -33.24 -16.15
C PRO A 480 -21.21 -34.26 -15.06
N ASP A 481 -22.50 -34.33 -14.70
CA ASP A 481 -23.00 -35.31 -13.72
C ASP A 481 -23.00 -36.73 -14.33
N LYS A 482 -23.38 -37.75 -13.50
CA LYS A 482 -23.46 -39.15 -13.96
C LYS A 482 -24.44 -39.42 -15.09
N LYS A 483 -25.36 -38.49 -15.35
CA LYS A 483 -26.30 -38.54 -16.48
C LYS A 483 -25.78 -37.78 -17.71
N GLY A 484 -24.56 -37.25 -17.67
CA GLY A 484 -23.96 -36.47 -18.75
C GLY A 484 -24.44 -35.02 -18.84
N VAL A 485 -25.18 -34.53 -17.84
CA VAL A 485 -25.69 -33.15 -17.84
C VAL A 485 -24.59 -32.22 -17.36
N TYR A 486 -24.21 -31.28 -18.23
CA TYR A 486 -23.23 -30.24 -17.94
C TYR A 486 -23.91 -28.98 -17.42
N THR A 487 -23.57 -28.55 -16.21
CA THR A 487 -24.13 -27.35 -15.56
C THR A 487 -23.20 -26.14 -15.76
N VAL A 488 -23.73 -25.08 -16.34
CA VAL A 488 -23.11 -23.76 -16.37
C VAL A 488 -23.85 -22.85 -15.39
N ALA A 489 -23.15 -22.30 -14.41
CA ALA A 489 -23.75 -21.41 -13.45
C ALA A 489 -23.97 -20.00 -14.03
N LYS A 490 -25.15 -19.45 -13.80
CA LYS A 490 -25.50 -18.05 -14.08
C LYS A 490 -25.49 -17.28 -12.77
N VAL A 491 -24.34 -16.74 -12.44
CA VAL A 491 -24.13 -16.01 -11.18
C VAL A 491 -24.89 -14.68 -11.22
N ASN A 492 -25.56 -14.36 -10.13
CA ASN A 492 -26.15 -13.05 -9.88
C ASN A 492 -26.12 -12.77 -8.37
N TYR A 493 -24.95 -12.29 -7.91
CA TYR A 493 -24.67 -12.14 -6.49
C TYR A 493 -24.84 -10.69 -6.06
N ARG A 494 -25.77 -10.42 -5.12
CA ARG A 494 -25.94 -9.11 -4.50
C ARG A 494 -24.86 -8.88 -3.44
N ARG A 495 -24.17 -7.75 -3.51
CA ARG A 495 -23.10 -7.39 -2.57
C ARG A 495 -23.69 -7.06 -1.20
N VAL A 496 -23.09 -7.63 -0.18
CA VAL A 496 -23.29 -7.20 1.22
C VAL A 496 -22.48 -5.91 1.43
N PRO A 497 -23.08 -4.83 1.95
CA PRO A 497 -22.41 -3.51 2.05
C PRO A 497 -21.09 -3.51 2.81
N GLU A 498 -20.94 -4.36 3.84
CA GLU A 498 -19.73 -4.49 4.65
C GLU A 498 -18.63 -5.33 3.97
N HIS A 499 -18.95 -5.99 2.85
CA HIS A 499 -17.97 -6.78 2.12
C HIS A 499 -17.04 -5.90 1.30
N THR A 500 -15.74 -6.17 1.41
CA THR A 500 -14.74 -5.58 0.51
C THR A 500 -14.96 -6.07 -0.92
N PHE A 501 -14.39 -5.38 -1.90
CA PHE A 501 -14.39 -5.79 -3.31
C PHE A 501 -13.98 -7.25 -3.49
N PHE A 502 -12.81 -7.63 -2.99
CA PHE A 502 -12.31 -9.01 -3.14
C PHE A 502 -13.16 -10.05 -2.42
N LYS A 503 -13.76 -9.71 -1.28
CA LYS A 503 -14.70 -10.61 -0.61
C LYS A 503 -15.97 -10.79 -1.43
N THR A 504 -16.49 -9.74 -2.05
CA THR A 504 -17.67 -9.81 -2.93
C THR A 504 -17.36 -10.65 -4.18
N MET A 505 -16.20 -10.44 -4.81
CA MET A 505 -15.72 -11.22 -5.95
C MET A 505 -15.63 -12.72 -5.59
N TRP A 506 -14.99 -13.05 -4.47
CA TRP A 506 -14.88 -14.42 -3.98
C TRP A 506 -16.25 -15.06 -3.74
N GLN A 507 -17.18 -14.35 -3.08
CA GLN A 507 -18.53 -14.85 -2.81
C GLN A 507 -19.31 -15.10 -4.10
N SER A 508 -19.12 -14.28 -5.11
CA SER A 508 -19.73 -14.47 -6.44
C SER A 508 -19.20 -15.73 -7.13
N LEU A 509 -17.88 -15.97 -7.08
CA LEU A 509 -17.30 -17.22 -7.62
C LEU A 509 -17.75 -18.45 -6.84
N LEU A 510 -17.88 -18.34 -5.53
CA LEU A 510 -18.37 -19.41 -4.68
C LEU A 510 -19.85 -19.74 -4.96
N ASP A 511 -20.68 -18.72 -5.29
CA ASP A 511 -22.05 -18.94 -5.76
C ASP A 511 -22.06 -19.76 -7.08
N GLY A 512 -21.14 -19.47 -8.00
CA GLY A 512 -20.94 -20.25 -9.21
C GLY A 512 -20.53 -21.70 -8.95
N ILE A 513 -19.60 -21.93 -8.04
CA ILE A 513 -19.19 -23.28 -7.60
C ILE A 513 -20.39 -24.07 -7.06
N LYS A 514 -21.19 -23.45 -6.19
CA LYS A 514 -22.39 -24.08 -5.61
C LYS A 514 -23.39 -24.48 -6.67
N GLN A 515 -23.70 -23.60 -7.61
CA GLN A 515 -24.63 -23.89 -8.70
C GLN A 515 -24.13 -25.05 -9.56
N CYS A 516 -22.86 -25.08 -9.96
CA CYS A 516 -22.26 -26.19 -10.70
C CYS A 516 -22.27 -27.50 -9.90
N ALA A 517 -22.11 -27.45 -8.58
CA ALA A 517 -22.16 -28.59 -7.69
C ALA A 517 -23.61 -29.04 -7.36
N GLY A 518 -24.62 -28.43 -7.96
CA GLY A 518 -26.03 -28.79 -7.75
C GLY A 518 -26.57 -28.39 -6.38
N ILE A 519 -25.93 -27.44 -5.69
CA ILE A 519 -26.37 -26.95 -4.39
C ILE A 519 -27.42 -25.84 -4.62
N SER A 520 -28.71 -26.21 -4.63
CA SER A 520 -29.79 -25.24 -4.61
C SER A 520 -29.90 -24.56 -3.23
N LYS A 521 -30.61 -23.44 -3.14
CA LYS A 521 -30.89 -22.77 -1.85
C LYS A 521 -31.57 -23.70 -0.84
N GLU A 522 -32.46 -24.60 -1.32
CA GLU A 522 -33.12 -25.59 -0.48
C GLU A 522 -32.15 -26.69 -0.01
N ARG A 523 -31.26 -27.15 -0.91
CA ARG A 523 -30.19 -28.09 -0.55
C ARG A 523 -29.17 -27.46 0.39
N GLU A 524 -28.86 -26.19 0.17
CA GLU A 524 -28.01 -25.41 1.08
C GLU A 524 -28.64 -25.34 2.49
N ALA A 525 -29.93 -25.04 2.59
CA ALA A 525 -30.65 -25.03 3.86
C ALA A 525 -30.65 -26.40 4.54
N LYS A 526 -30.79 -27.49 3.78
CA LYS A 526 -30.70 -28.88 4.30
C LYS A 526 -29.28 -29.24 4.76
N LEU A 527 -28.25 -28.88 3.99
CA LEU A 527 -26.84 -29.02 4.39
C LEU A 527 -26.56 -28.29 5.69
N MET A 528 -27.13 -27.13 5.84
CA MET A 528 -27.07 -26.34 7.06
C MET A 528 -27.73 -27.04 8.22
N GLY A 529 -28.90 -27.65 8.02
CA GLY A 529 -29.64 -28.44 9.02
C GLY A 529 -28.85 -29.66 9.50
N VAL A 530 -28.21 -30.43 8.63
CA VAL A 530 -27.43 -31.64 8.99
C VAL A 530 -26.21 -31.30 9.87
N ALA A 531 -25.58 -30.15 9.69
CA ALA A 531 -24.41 -29.75 10.47
C ALA A 531 -24.73 -29.39 11.96
N GLU A 532 -25.95 -28.94 12.26
CA GLU A 532 -26.37 -28.65 13.64
C GLU A 532 -26.84 -29.89 14.39
N THR A 533 -27.51 -30.83 13.71
CA THR A 533 -28.05 -32.07 14.31
C THR A 533 -26.98 -33.09 14.66
N GLY A 534 -25.83 -33.01 14.01
CA GLY A 534 -24.68 -33.85 14.33
C GLY A 534 -24.21 -33.82 15.79
N LYS A 535 -24.76 -32.92 16.62
CA LYS A 535 -24.51 -32.92 18.07
C LYS A 535 -25.31 -33.95 18.84
N ASN A 536 -26.48 -34.38 18.32
CA ASN A 536 -27.43 -35.22 19.07
C ASN A 536 -27.52 -36.67 18.57
N ILE A 537 -26.87 -37.04 17.43
CA ILE A 537 -26.99 -38.41 16.87
C ILE A 537 -26.02 -39.39 17.54
N VAL A 538 -24.98 -38.92 18.23
CA VAL A 538 -24.04 -39.83 18.93
C VAL A 538 -24.66 -40.47 20.16
N GLU A 539 -25.72 -39.92 20.75
CA GLU A 539 -26.37 -40.48 21.97
C GLU A 539 -27.52 -41.49 21.73
N LYS A 540 -28.08 -41.57 20.50
CA LYS A 540 -29.20 -42.53 20.24
C LYS A 540 -29.04 -43.24 18.89
N GLY A 541 -28.30 -44.33 18.89
CA GLY A 541 -28.05 -45.20 17.72
C GLY A 541 -29.21 -46.13 17.32
N LYS A 542 -30.50 -45.73 17.37
CA LYS A 542 -31.61 -46.62 17.01
C LYS A 542 -32.71 -46.10 16.08
N ASP A 543 -32.77 -44.80 15.74
CA ASP A 543 -33.89 -44.29 14.93
C ASP A 543 -33.43 -43.51 13.68
N ILE A 544 -32.67 -44.16 12.79
CA ILE A 544 -32.05 -43.54 11.60
C ILE A 544 -33.07 -43.21 10.49
N VAL A 545 -34.24 -43.85 10.46
CA VAL A 545 -35.21 -43.70 9.36
C VAL A 545 -36.28 -42.62 9.65
N GLU A 546 -36.65 -42.36 10.89
CA GLU A 546 -37.57 -41.28 11.26
C GLU A 546 -36.83 -39.93 11.46
N GLY A 547 -35.57 -39.93 11.87
CA GLY A 547 -34.74 -38.75 12.08
C GLY A 547 -34.44 -37.94 10.81
N ALA A 548 -34.56 -38.55 9.62
CA ALA A 548 -34.30 -37.82 8.36
C ALA A 548 -35.30 -36.69 8.07
N LYS A 549 -36.52 -36.74 8.64
CA LYS A 549 -37.52 -35.65 8.55
C LYS A 549 -37.28 -34.52 9.57
N GLU A 550 -36.72 -34.83 10.74
CA GLU A 550 -36.36 -33.81 11.75
C GLU A 550 -35.00 -33.19 11.51
N VAL A 551 -34.07 -33.92 10.90
CA VAL A 551 -32.72 -33.49 10.53
C VAL A 551 -32.75 -32.29 9.57
N GLY A 552 -33.82 -32.18 8.75
CA GLY A 552 -34.02 -31.06 7.85
C GLY A 552 -34.17 -29.68 8.51
N LYS A 553 -34.51 -29.61 9.81
CA LYS A 553 -34.71 -28.33 10.52
C LYS A 553 -33.47 -27.76 11.24
N LYS A 554 -32.48 -28.56 11.55
CA LYS A 554 -31.32 -28.16 12.39
C LYS A 554 -30.00 -27.91 11.64
N ALA A 555 -29.87 -28.36 10.38
CA ALA A 555 -28.71 -28.12 9.53
C ALA A 555 -28.60 -26.66 8.99
N GLY A 556 -29.60 -25.81 9.29
CA GLY A 556 -29.66 -24.40 8.86
C GLY A 556 -28.54 -23.47 9.31
N ASN A 557 -27.80 -23.76 10.39
CA ASN A 557 -26.91 -22.76 10.99
C ASN A 557 -25.41 -22.87 10.68
N PHE A 558 -24.95 -24.01 10.13
CA PHE A 558 -23.51 -24.18 9.86
C PHE A 558 -23.06 -23.50 8.57
N ILE A 559 -23.79 -23.65 7.49
CA ILE A 559 -23.52 -22.93 6.23
C ILE A 559 -24.00 -21.46 6.34
N LYS A 560 -25.01 -21.13 7.19
CA LYS A 560 -25.30 -19.73 7.55
C LYS A 560 -24.08 -19.03 8.15
N GLY A 561 -23.26 -19.71 8.95
CA GLY A 561 -21.97 -19.18 9.43
C GLY A 561 -20.95 -18.97 8.33
N ILE A 562 -21.02 -19.76 7.24
CA ILE A 562 -20.16 -19.64 6.06
C ILE A 562 -20.71 -18.58 5.10
N PHE A 563 -22.05 -18.47 4.99
CA PHE A 563 -22.72 -17.74 3.94
C PHE A 563 -23.73 -16.69 4.42
N LYS A 564 -24.15 -16.70 5.69
CA LYS A 564 -25.04 -15.71 6.28
C LYS A 564 -24.35 -14.91 7.38
N LYS A 565 -24.16 -13.65 7.12
CA LYS A 565 -24.19 -12.62 8.14
C LYS A 565 -25.42 -11.77 7.87
N LYS A 566 -26.46 -12.00 8.72
CA LYS A 566 -27.67 -11.17 8.91
C LYS A 566 -28.67 -11.06 7.76
N GLU A 567 -29.73 -11.81 7.91
CA GLU A 567 -31.10 -11.36 7.59
C GLU A 567 -32.00 -11.28 8.84
N ASP A 568 -31.49 -11.37 10.04
CA ASP A 568 -32.30 -11.21 11.27
C ASP A 568 -31.77 -10.01 12.07
N ASP A 569 -32.18 -8.85 11.71
CA ASP A 569 -32.41 -7.63 12.50
C ASP A 569 -33.15 -6.59 11.63
N SER A 570 -34.30 -6.96 11.10
CA SER A 570 -35.26 -6.03 10.53
C SER A 570 -36.65 -6.32 11.08
N ASP A 571 -36.77 -6.33 12.40
CA ASP A 571 -38.04 -6.05 13.05
C ASP A 571 -37.80 -5.64 14.51
N SER A 572 -37.29 -4.45 14.69
CA SER A 572 -37.52 -3.63 15.87
C SER A 572 -37.30 -2.17 15.45
N THR A 573 -38.33 -1.63 14.86
CA THR A 573 -38.52 -0.18 14.79
C THR A 573 -38.57 0.34 16.23
N PRO A 574 -37.69 1.24 16.65
CA PRO A 574 -37.92 1.99 17.86
C PRO A 574 -39.09 2.91 17.57
N GLN A 575 -40.22 2.73 18.26
CA GLN A 575 -41.25 3.73 18.39
C GLN A 575 -40.59 5.01 18.93
N ILE A 576 -40.58 6.03 18.10
CA ILE A 576 -40.26 7.39 18.53
C ILE A 576 -41.46 7.87 19.32
N ASP A 577 -41.30 7.91 20.64
CA ASP A 577 -42.20 8.59 21.54
C ASP A 577 -42.10 10.09 21.23
N ASP A 578 -43.19 10.60 20.65
CA ASP A 578 -43.48 12.02 20.49
C ASP A 578 -43.60 12.65 21.89
N LYS A 579 -42.57 13.31 22.35
CA LYS A 579 -42.70 14.32 23.42
C LYS A 579 -41.95 15.59 23.08
N LYS A 580 -42.85 16.54 22.68
CA LYS A 580 -42.81 17.99 22.91
C LYS A 580 -41.55 18.78 22.52
N LYS A 581 -41.80 19.58 21.51
CA LYS A 581 -41.27 20.92 21.26
C LYS A 581 -40.88 21.65 22.54
N ASP A 582 -39.63 22.11 22.58
CA ASP A 582 -39.30 23.41 23.13
C ASP A 582 -38.27 24.07 22.23
N THR A 583 -38.68 25.14 21.63
CA THR A 583 -37.89 26.10 20.87
C THR A 583 -37.05 26.96 21.83
N PRO A 584 -35.79 27.22 21.54
CA PRO A 584 -35.14 28.43 22.03
C PRO A 584 -35.14 29.52 20.95
N LYS A 585 -35.54 30.67 21.40
CA LYS A 585 -35.57 31.96 20.74
C LYS A 585 -34.19 32.32 20.15
N LYS A 586 -34.31 32.99 18.98
CA LYS A 586 -33.32 33.93 18.48
C LYS A 586 -33.02 34.98 19.56
N ASP A 587 -31.76 35.25 19.77
CA ASP A 587 -31.30 36.59 20.06
C ASP A 587 -30.15 36.91 19.10
N SER A 588 -30.38 38.01 18.42
CA SER A 588 -29.51 38.81 17.59
C SER A 588 -28.49 39.54 18.48
N ASP A 589 -27.40 39.91 17.84
CA ASP A 589 -26.47 41.01 18.06
C ASP A 589 -25.06 40.63 18.55
N GLU A 590 -24.17 40.81 17.71
CA GLU A 590 -22.98 41.60 17.35
C GLU A 590 -21.92 40.77 16.65
#